data_1f9f829c718d5c8ab68803ec89a6ef65
#
_entry.id   1f9f829c718d5c8ab68803ec89a6ef65
#
_cell.length_a   1.000
_cell.length_b   1.000
_cell.length_c   1.000
_cell.angle_alpha   90.00
_cell.angle_beta   90.00
_cell.angle_gamma   90.00
#
_symmetry.space_group_name_H-M   'P 1'
#
loop_
_entity.id
_entity.type
_entity.pdbx_description
1 polymer ?
#
loop_
_entity_poly.entity_id
_entity_poly.type
_entity_poly.pdbx_seq_one_letter_code
_entity_poly.pdbx_strand_id
1 'polypeptide(L)'
;MSERFFALSIAGGRGERLRPLTDNRPKPMVEINGKPIIAYQVDWMRAQGVTDVVFLCGYKGEMIQQYFGDGSEHGISAHYSFEDSPLGRGGAIKKGLSQVPVDAKNVLVANGDIITNQPIAPIAELHEKSNAIGTMMLVPYPSQFGVVESNDESVVTQFIEKGSLPFWINAGVYLFDRQIESLLPDIGDHETTTFQELAKQGKLSAYHSEMAWTSIESPKDLSDITDQIRDGRLTLAST
;
A
#
# COMPACT_ATOMS: atom_id res chain seq x y z
N MET A 1 -15.68 -23.60 7.13
CA MET A 1 -15.20 -22.73 6.05
C MET A 1 -14.33 -21.70 6.72
N SER A 2 -13.07 -21.50 6.29
CA SER A 2 -12.24 -20.41 6.81
C SER A 2 -12.93 -19.08 6.52
N GLU A 3 -12.90 -18.17 7.48
CA GLU A 3 -13.42 -16.82 7.30
C GLU A 3 -12.68 -16.16 6.12
N ARG A 4 -13.43 -15.53 5.20
CA ARG A 4 -12.83 -14.87 4.04
C ARG A 4 -12.26 -13.53 4.48
N PHE A 5 -10.99 -13.27 4.14
CA PHE A 5 -10.34 -11.99 4.39
C PHE A 5 -10.07 -11.27 3.07
N PHE A 6 -10.66 -10.10 2.92
CA PHE A 6 -10.61 -9.29 1.70
C PHE A 6 -9.53 -8.22 1.77
N ALA A 7 -8.85 -8.04 0.63
CA ALA A 7 -7.94 -6.93 0.41
C ALA A 7 -8.30 -6.17 -0.87
N LEU A 8 -8.04 -4.86 -0.89
CA LEU A 8 -8.09 -4.00 -2.05
C LEU A 8 -6.68 -3.53 -2.39
N SER A 9 -6.24 -3.73 -3.64
CA SER A 9 -4.97 -3.23 -4.16
C SER A 9 -5.21 -2.05 -5.08
N ILE A 10 -4.69 -0.86 -4.74
CA ILE A 10 -4.87 0.38 -5.52
C ILE A 10 -3.89 0.37 -6.69
N ALA A 11 -4.38 0.07 -7.89
CA ALA A 11 -3.56 -0.20 -9.07
C ALA A 11 -3.89 0.66 -10.29
N GLY A 12 -4.68 1.75 -10.13
CA GLY A 12 -5.17 2.58 -11.24
C GLY A 12 -4.20 3.61 -11.80
N GLY A 13 -3.06 3.87 -11.14
CA GLY A 13 -2.15 4.96 -11.47
C GLY A 13 -1.30 4.74 -12.73
N ARG A 14 -1.00 5.84 -13.46
CA ARG A 14 -0.17 5.80 -14.68
C ARG A 14 1.32 5.61 -14.41
N GLY A 15 1.82 5.97 -13.22
CA GLY A 15 3.23 5.82 -12.86
C GLY A 15 4.19 6.68 -13.70
N GLU A 16 3.85 7.92 -14.01
CA GLU A 16 4.59 8.80 -14.94
C GLU A 16 6.07 9.01 -14.56
N ARG A 17 6.37 8.97 -13.26
CA ARG A 17 7.75 9.10 -12.75
C ARG A 17 8.66 7.91 -13.07
N LEU A 18 8.08 6.77 -13.45
CA LEU A 18 8.80 5.55 -13.86
C LEU A 18 8.96 5.40 -15.37
N ARG A 19 8.54 6.39 -16.18
CA ARG A 19 8.78 6.35 -17.64
C ARG A 19 10.27 6.20 -17.94
N PRO A 20 10.63 5.42 -18.99
CA PRO A 20 9.76 4.80 -19.99
C PRO A 20 9.16 3.43 -19.59
N LEU A 21 9.46 2.90 -18.40
CA LEU A 21 9.02 1.56 -17.96
C LEU A 21 7.49 1.42 -17.91
N THR A 22 6.78 2.54 -17.71
CA THR A 22 5.32 2.58 -17.60
C THR A 22 4.61 3.04 -18.87
N ASP A 23 5.30 3.22 -19.98
CA ASP A 23 4.67 3.59 -21.26
C ASP A 23 3.74 2.48 -21.77
N ASN A 24 4.13 1.21 -21.57
CA ASN A 24 3.43 0.04 -22.07
C ASN A 24 2.73 -0.80 -21.01
N ARG A 25 2.87 -0.48 -19.73
CA ARG A 25 2.29 -1.22 -18.59
C ARG A 25 1.94 -0.28 -17.43
N PRO A 26 0.97 -0.63 -16.57
CA PRO A 26 0.70 0.18 -15.37
C PRO A 26 1.84 -0.03 -14.35
N LYS A 27 2.06 0.95 -13.48
CA LYS A 27 3.15 0.95 -12.48
C LYS A 27 3.24 -0.37 -11.68
N PRO A 28 2.13 -0.95 -11.17
CA PRO A 28 2.18 -2.20 -10.43
C PRO A 28 2.67 -3.41 -11.23
N MET A 29 2.65 -3.33 -12.56
CA MET A 29 3.15 -4.38 -13.47
C MET A 29 4.62 -4.18 -13.90
N VAL A 30 5.31 -3.18 -13.36
CA VAL A 30 6.77 -3.08 -13.51
C VAL A 30 7.43 -4.23 -12.74
N GLU A 31 8.45 -4.84 -13.33
CA GLU A 31 9.05 -6.05 -12.80
C GLU A 31 10.29 -5.79 -11.94
N ILE A 32 10.41 -6.57 -10.88
CA ILE A 32 11.60 -6.72 -10.04
C ILE A 32 12.04 -8.17 -10.16
N ASN A 33 13.25 -8.42 -10.67
CA ASN A 33 13.75 -9.79 -10.91
C ASN A 33 12.78 -10.69 -11.69
N GLY A 34 12.09 -10.13 -12.71
CA GLY A 34 11.15 -10.85 -13.58
C GLY A 34 9.76 -11.10 -12.97
N LYS A 35 9.46 -10.52 -11.81
CA LYS A 35 8.14 -10.63 -11.15
C LYS A 35 7.53 -9.23 -10.95
N PRO A 36 6.25 -9.00 -11.34
CA PRO A 36 5.60 -7.71 -11.15
C PRO A 36 5.56 -7.26 -9.68
N ILE A 37 5.68 -5.96 -9.43
CA ILE A 37 5.57 -5.36 -8.08
C ILE A 37 4.32 -5.86 -7.37
N ILE A 38 3.17 -5.79 -8.03
CA ILE A 38 1.89 -6.21 -7.46
C ILE A 38 1.83 -7.70 -7.10
N ALA A 39 2.64 -8.55 -7.75
CA ALA A 39 2.70 -9.97 -7.41
C ALA A 39 3.44 -10.21 -6.09
N TYR A 40 4.45 -9.39 -5.75
CA TYR A 40 5.05 -9.40 -4.41
C TYR A 40 4.05 -8.98 -3.34
N GLN A 41 3.22 -7.99 -3.65
CA GLN A 41 2.16 -7.54 -2.73
C GLN A 41 1.12 -8.65 -2.50
N VAL A 42 0.69 -9.35 -3.55
CA VAL A 42 -0.26 -10.47 -3.44
C VAL A 42 0.33 -11.61 -2.60
N ASP A 43 1.61 -11.95 -2.79
CA ASP A 43 2.28 -12.96 -1.95
C ASP A 43 2.29 -12.55 -0.47
N TRP A 44 2.61 -11.28 -0.20
CA TRP A 44 2.55 -10.76 1.16
C TRP A 44 1.13 -10.84 1.73
N MET A 45 0.12 -10.39 1.00
CA MET A 45 -1.28 -10.45 1.41
C MET A 45 -1.72 -11.89 1.69
N ARG A 46 -1.40 -12.83 0.80
CA ARG A 46 -1.70 -14.25 0.95
C ARG A 46 -1.03 -14.85 2.20
N ALA A 47 0.24 -14.53 2.44
CA ALA A 47 0.97 -14.98 3.64
C ALA A 47 0.36 -14.44 4.94
N GLN A 48 -0.43 -13.36 4.87
CA GLN A 48 -1.19 -12.79 6.00
C GLN A 48 -2.63 -13.34 6.10
N GLY A 49 -2.98 -14.34 5.30
CA GLY A 49 -4.30 -14.97 5.34
C GLY A 49 -5.37 -14.31 4.47
N VAL A 50 -5.00 -13.33 3.62
CA VAL A 50 -5.94 -12.77 2.63
C VAL A 50 -6.33 -13.87 1.65
N THR A 51 -7.63 -14.03 1.44
CA THR A 51 -8.21 -15.02 0.52
C THR A 51 -8.73 -14.41 -0.76
N ASP A 52 -9.12 -13.15 -0.72
CA ASP A 52 -9.75 -12.44 -1.82
C ASP A 52 -9.07 -11.08 -2.03
N VAL A 53 -8.68 -10.78 -3.27
CA VAL A 53 -8.07 -9.51 -3.63
C VAL A 53 -8.89 -8.82 -4.71
N VAL A 54 -9.35 -7.60 -4.42
CA VAL A 54 -9.99 -6.72 -5.39
C VAL A 54 -8.94 -5.76 -5.94
N PHE A 55 -8.56 -5.91 -7.19
CA PHE A 55 -7.68 -5.00 -7.88
C PHE A 55 -8.46 -3.77 -8.37
N LEU A 56 -8.08 -2.57 -7.89
CA LEU A 56 -8.68 -1.30 -8.29
C LEU A 56 -7.96 -0.82 -9.55
N CYS A 57 -8.52 -1.16 -10.71
CA CYS A 57 -7.88 -1.04 -12.00
C CYS A 57 -8.26 0.27 -12.71
N GLY A 58 -7.26 0.98 -13.22
CA GLY A 58 -7.39 2.14 -14.10
C GLY A 58 -6.54 1.97 -15.36
N TYR A 59 -5.52 2.79 -15.52
CA TYR A 59 -4.64 2.76 -16.68
C TYR A 59 -4.08 1.37 -16.95
N LYS A 60 -4.40 0.79 -18.11
CA LYS A 60 -3.96 -0.56 -18.55
C LYS A 60 -4.21 -1.67 -17.54
N GLY A 61 -5.29 -1.56 -16.78
CA GLY A 61 -5.65 -2.54 -15.73
C GLY A 61 -5.94 -3.93 -16.28
N GLU A 62 -6.26 -4.07 -17.57
CA GLU A 62 -6.41 -5.36 -18.25
C GLU A 62 -5.15 -6.22 -18.19
N MET A 63 -3.96 -5.64 -18.08
CA MET A 63 -2.72 -6.39 -17.90
C MET A 63 -2.64 -7.08 -16.54
N ILE A 64 -3.19 -6.45 -15.49
CA ILE A 64 -3.30 -7.06 -14.17
C ILE A 64 -4.26 -8.23 -14.22
N GLN A 65 -5.41 -8.06 -14.89
CA GLN A 65 -6.39 -9.13 -15.07
C GLN A 65 -5.83 -10.30 -15.90
N GLN A 66 -5.06 -10.02 -16.95
CA GLN A 66 -4.39 -11.06 -17.75
C GLN A 66 -3.35 -11.84 -16.94
N TYR A 67 -2.64 -11.17 -16.02
CA TYR A 67 -1.61 -11.79 -15.19
C TYR A 67 -2.18 -12.68 -14.10
N PHE A 68 -3.22 -12.22 -13.38
CA PHE A 68 -3.77 -12.96 -12.24
C PHE A 68 -4.95 -13.88 -12.59
N GLY A 69 -5.64 -13.68 -13.73
CA GLY A 69 -6.80 -14.48 -14.11
C GLY A 69 -7.88 -14.47 -13.02
N ASP A 70 -8.29 -15.64 -12.56
CA ASP A 70 -9.19 -15.82 -11.42
C ASP A 70 -8.47 -15.83 -10.06
N GLY A 71 -7.14 -15.76 -10.07
CA GLY A 71 -6.28 -15.74 -8.88
C GLY A 71 -5.88 -17.12 -8.36
N SER A 72 -6.44 -18.21 -8.88
CA SER A 72 -6.22 -19.57 -8.35
C SER A 72 -4.75 -20.00 -8.40
N GLU A 73 -4.02 -19.65 -9.46
CA GLU A 73 -2.58 -19.93 -9.61
C GLU A 73 -1.72 -19.13 -8.60
N HIS A 74 -2.28 -18.06 -8.04
CA HIS A 74 -1.64 -17.21 -7.03
C HIS A 74 -2.15 -17.46 -5.61
N GLY A 75 -3.03 -18.46 -5.42
CA GLY A 75 -3.57 -18.86 -4.14
C GLY A 75 -4.54 -17.85 -3.51
N ILE A 76 -5.22 -17.07 -4.33
CA ILE A 76 -6.26 -16.09 -3.97
C ILE A 76 -7.48 -16.24 -4.88
N SER A 77 -8.58 -15.58 -4.54
CA SER A 77 -9.66 -15.25 -5.48
C SER A 77 -9.45 -13.81 -5.97
N ALA A 78 -9.24 -13.63 -7.27
CA ALA A 78 -9.01 -12.31 -7.85
C ALA A 78 -10.31 -11.67 -8.35
N HIS A 79 -10.54 -10.44 -7.96
CA HIS A 79 -11.66 -9.60 -8.38
C HIS A 79 -11.13 -8.31 -9.00
N TYR A 80 -11.87 -7.70 -9.92
CA TYR A 80 -11.41 -6.52 -10.65
C TYR A 80 -12.46 -5.42 -10.63
N SER A 81 -12.07 -4.25 -10.15
CA SER A 81 -12.89 -3.04 -10.16
C SER A 81 -12.29 -2.04 -11.15
N PHE A 82 -12.82 -2.01 -12.37
CA PHE A 82 -12.38 -1.07 -13.40
C PHE A 82 -13.08 0.27 -13.25
N GLU A 83 -12.33 1.37 -13.37
CA GLU A 83 -12.87 2.71 -13.47
C GLU A 83 -13.01 3.13 -14.94
N ASP A 84 -14.17 3.65 -15.33
CA ASP A 84 -14.44 4.16 -16.68
C ASP A 84 -13.82 5.55 -16.89
N SER A 85 -13.65 6.29 -15.81
CA SER A 85 -12.96 7.57 -15.72
C SER A 85 -12.25 7.66 -14.37
N PRO A 86 -11.18 8.47 -14.23
CA PRO A 86 -10.45 8.57 -12.99
C PRO A 86 -11.34 8.96 -11.81
N LEU A 87 -11.47 8.07 -10.84
CA LEU A 87 -12.26 8.29 -9.62
C LEU A 87 -11.42 8.88 -8.49
N GLY A 88 -10.10 8.88 -8.62
CA GLY A 88 -9.21 9.14 -7.50
C GLY A 88 -9.14 7.95 -6.54
N ARG A 89 -8.16 7.96 -5.62
CA ARG A 89 -7.94 6.82 -4.72
C ARG A 89 -9.15 6.52 -3.82
N GLY A 90 -9.79 7.55 -3.27
CA GLY A 90 -10.98 7.40 -2.43
C GLY A 90 -12.18 6.82 -3.17
N GLY A 91 -12.48 7.35 -4.36
CA GLY A 91 -13.57 6.84 -5.20
C GLY A 91 -13.30 5.42 -5.71
N ALA A 92 -12.05 5.10 -6.06
CA ALA A 92 -11.66 3.75 -6.46
C ALA A 92 -11.85 2.74 -5.31
N ILE A 93 -11.43 3.08 -4.08
CA ILE A 93 -11.65 2.23 -2.89
C ILE A 93 -13.16 2.03 -2.68
N LYS A 94 -13.96 3.11 -2.70
CA LYS A 94 -15.41 3.03 -2.55
C LYS A 94 -16.05 2.11 -3.58
N LYS A 95 -15.70 2.26 -4.86
CA LYS A 95 -16.17 1.38 -5.93
C LYS A 95 -15.75 -0.08 -5.70
N GLY A 96 -14.50 -0.33 -5.30
CA GLY A 96 -14.00 -1.67 -5.02
C GLY A 96 -14.67 -2.34 -3.83
N LEU A 97 -15.03 -1.59 -2.80
CA LEU A 97 -15.77 -2.07 -1.64
C LEU A 97 -17.15 -2.66 -2.00
N SER A 98 -17.76 -2.25 -3.11
CA SER A 98 -19.03 -2.86 -3.59
C SER A 98 -18.88 -4.35 -3.94
N GLN A 99 -17.66 -4.84 -4.15
CA GLN A 99 -17.38 -6.27 -4.40
C GLN A 99 -17.01 -7.05 -3.12
N VAL A 100 -16.88 -6.36 -1.99
CA VAL A 100 -16.64 -6.96 -0.68
C VAL A 100 -17.97 -7.18 0.02
N PRO A 101 -18.23 -8.36 0.61
CA PRO A 101 -19.44 -8.62 1.38
C PRO A 101 -19.69 -7.55 2.45
N VAL A 102 -20.96 -7.20 2.65
CA VAL A 102 -21.35 -6.16 3.63
C VAL A 102 -21.09 -6.55 5.08
N ASP A 103 -21.01 -7.85 5.34
CA ASP A 103 -20.71 -8.46 6.65
C ASP A 103 -19.21 -8.69 6.87
N ALA A 104 -18.35 -8.38 5.91
CA ALA A 104 -16.92 -8.37 6.12
C ALA A 104 -16.57 -7.31 7.18
N LYS A 105 -15.98 -7.75 8.30
CA LYS A 105 -15.67 -6.88 9.43
C LYS A 105 -14.63 -5.82 9.06
N ASN A 106 -13.51 -6.28 8.54
CA ASN A 106 -12.36 -5.46 8.18
C ASN A 106 -11.91 -5.73 6.76
N VAL A 107 -11.37 -4.72 6.10
CA VAL A 107 -10.81 -4.81 4.75
C VAL A 107 -9.41 -4.22 4.75
N LEU A 108 -8.44 -5.00 4.27
CA LEU A 108 -7.08 -4.52 4.04
C LEU A 108 -7.07 -3.70 2.75
N VAL A 109 -6.46 -2.52 2.78
CA VAL A 109 -6.26 -1.70 1.58
C VAL A 109 -4.78 -1.36 1.46
N ALA A 110 -4.20 -1.52 0.28
CA ALA A 110 -2.80 -1.20 0.05
C ALA A 110 -2.58 -0.53 -1.31
N ASN A 111 -1.63 0.41 -1.36
CA ASN A 111 -1.16 0.98 -2.62
C ASN A 111 -0.42 -0.10 -3.41
N GLY A 112 -0.74 -0.29 -4.70
CA GLY A 112 -0.21 -1.37 -5.54
C GLY A 112 1.26 -1.25 -5.95
N ASP A 113 1.97 -0.27 -5.42
CA ASP A 113 3.37 0.05 -5.70
C ASP A 113 4.29 -0.08 -4.48
N ILE A 114 3.79 -0.66 -3.40
CA ILE A 114 4.55 -0.89 -2.18
C ILE A 114 5.00 -2.34 -2.04
N ILE A 115 6.14 -2.51 -1.40
CA ILE A 115 6.66 -3.80 -0.95
C ILE A 115 6.94 -3.69 0.55
N THR A 116 6.45 -4.66 1.32
CA THR A 116 6.66 -4.73 2.77
C THR A 116 6.64 -6.18 3.25
N ASN A 117 7.26 -6.42 4.40
CA ASN A 117 7.12 -7.68 5.14
C ASN A 117 6.40 -7.50 6.49
N GLN A 118 5.71 -6.37 6.68
CA GLN A 118 4.96 -6.08 7.91
C GLN A 118 3.85 -7.12 8.13
N PRO A 119 3.82 -7.83 9.28
CA PRO A 119 2.67 -8.64 9.65
C PRO A 119 1.41 -7.80 9.87
N ILE A 120 0.25 -8.28 9.41
CA ILE A 120 -1.02 -7.55 9.56
C ILE A 120 -1.61 -7.75 10.94
N ALA A 121 -1.34 -8.85 11.61
CA ALA A 121 -1.93 -9.17 12.91
C ALA A 121 -1.76 -8.05 13.96
N PRO A 122 -0.58 -7.43 14.16
CA PRO A 122 -0.44 -6.32 15.11
C PRO A 122 -1.25 -5.07 14.72
N ILE A 123 -1.42 -4.83 13.41
CA ILE A 123 -2.27 -3.73 12.91
C ILE A 123 -3.74 -4.00 13.23
N ALA A 124 -4.18 -5.26 13.02
CA ALA A 124 -5.54 -5.68 13.33
C ALA A 124 -5.85 -5.61 14.83
N GLU A 125 -4.92 -6.04 15.67
CA GLU A 125 -5.06 -5.91 17.14
C GLU A 125 -5.20 -4.45 17.59
N LEU A 126 -4.40 -3.54 17.02
CA LEU A 126 -4.52 -2.12 17.30
C LEU A 126 -5.86 -1.57 16.81
N HIS A 127 -6.27 -1.96 15.60
CA HIS A 127 -7.54 -1.53 15.01
C HIS A 127 -8.72 -1.91 15.91
N GLU A 128 -8.78 -3.15 16.36
CA GLU A 128 -9.84 -3.64 17.27
C GLU A 128 -9.85 -2.92 18.62
N LYS A 129 -8.67 -2.68 19.20
CA LYS A 129 -8.53 -2.01 20.51
C LYS A 129 -8.85 -0.51 20.46
N SER A 130 -8.61 0.15 19.34
CA SER A 130 -8.74 1.60 19.19
C SER A 130 -10.16 2.07 18.90
N ASN A 131 -11.08 1.17 18.55
CA ASN A 131 -12.43 1.53 18.07
C ASN A 131 -12.38 2.54 16.90
N ALA A 132 -11.35 2.45 16.07
CA ALA A 132 -11.14 3.30 14.91
C ALA A 132 -11.93 2.76 13.70
N ILE A 133 -12.30 3.66 12.79
CA ILE A 133 -12.89 3.30 11.48
C ILE A 133 -11.77 2.94 10.49
N GLY A 134 -10.59 3.50 10.69
CA GLY A 134 -9.40 3.19 9.92
C GLY A 134 -8.15 3.14 10.77
N THR A 135 -7.25 2.22 10.46
CA THR A 135 -5.90 2.18 11.01
C THR A 135 -4.92 2.22 9.86
N MET A 136 -4.03 3.21 9.87
CA MET A 136 -2.98 3.34 8.86
C MET A 136 -1.64 2.86 9.39
N MET A 137 -0.87 2.20 8.53
CA MET A 137 0.53 1.92 8.81
C MET A 137 1.37 3.16 8.53
N LEU A 138 2.23 3.48 9.47
CA LEU A 138 3.24 4.53 9.36
C LEU A 138 4.63 3.92 9.33
N VAL A 139 5.54 4.55 8.61
CA VAL A 139 6.96 4.19 8.56
C VAL A 139 7.82 5.42 8.83
N PRO A 140 9.07 5.26 9.34
CA PRO A 140 9.99 6.39 9.51
C PRO A 140 10.20 7.11 8.19
N TYR A 141 10.36 8.43 8.22
CA TYR A 141 10.67 9.21 7.01
C TYR A 141 12.17 9.16 6.69
N PRO A 142 12.59 8.41 5.66
CA PRO A 142 13.99 8.38 5.26
C PRO A 142 14.37 9.69 4.57
N SER A 143 15.42 10.35 5.04
CA SER A 143 15.97 11.51 4.33
C SER A 143 16.71 11.07 3.07
N GLN A 144 16.50 11.79 1.96
CA GLN A 144 17.28 11.59 0.74
C GLN A 144 18.62 12.33 0.78
N PHE A 145 18.83 13.19 1.78
CA PHE A 145 20.00 14.03 1.97
C PHE A 145 20.64 13.75 3.33
N GLY A 146 21.87 14.24 3.53
CA GLY A 146 22.49 14.25 4.84
C GLY A 146 21.67 15.07 5.83
N VAL A 147 21.42 14.52 7.01
CA VAL A 147 20.76 15.20 8.14
C VAL A 147 21.85 15.84 8.98
N VAL A 148 21.73 17.16 9.21
CA VAL A 148 22.77 17.95 9.89
C VAL A 148 22.17 18.61 11.13
N GLU A 149 22.86 18.45 12.27
CA GLU A 149 22.58 19.22 13.46
C GLU A 149 23.68 20.27 13.68
N SER A 150 23.29 21.45 14.12
CA SER A 150 24.22 22.52 14.48
C SER A 150 23.82 23.17 15.80
N ASN A 151 24.79 23.70 16.53
CA ASN A 151 24.52 24.48 17.74
C ASN A 151 24.23 25.96 17.42
N ASP A 152 23.92 26.74 18.46
CA ASP A 152 23.59 28.17 18.35
C ASP A 152 24.77 29.02 17.79
N GLU A 153 26.00 28.51 17.84
CA GLU A 153 27.20 29.13 17.30
C GLU A 153 27.44 28.75 15.82
N SER A 154 26.46 28.08 15.19
CA SER A 154 26.52 27.61 13.78
C SER A 154 27.60 26.55 13.52
N VAL A 155 28.05 25.85 14.55
CA VAL A 155 28.97 24.72 14.42
C VAL A 155 28.19 23.46 14.20
N VAL A 156 28.54 22.67 13.17
CA VAL A 156 27.95 21.36 12.91
C VAL A 156 28.36 20.40 14.03
N THR A 157 27.35 19.87 14.72
CA THR A 157 27.53 18.91 15.84
C THR A 157 27.30 17.47 15.43
N GLN A 158 26.50 17.25 14.37
CA GLN A 158 26.21 15.91 13.84
C GLN A 158 25.97 15.96 12.33
N PHE A 159 26.43 14.93 11.64
CA PHE A 159 26.13 14.69 10.23
C PHE A 159 25.80 13.21 10.02
N ILE A 160 24.57 12.92 9.56
CA ILE A 160 24.09 11.56 9.30
C ILE A 160 23.70 11.47 7.82
N GLU A 161 24.47 10.73 7.04
CA GLU A 161 24.15 10.50 5.63
C GLU A 161 22.95 9.55 5.52
N LYS A 162 21.89 10.00 4.83
CA LYS A 162 20.64 9.23 4.63
C LYS A 162 19.99 8.74 5.94
N GLY A 163 20.01 9.56 6.97
CA GLY A 163 19.34 9.28 8.24
C GLY A 163 17.81 9.33 8.14
N SER A 164 17.12 8.76 9.13
CA SER A 164 15.67 8.96 9.29
C SER A 164 15.40 10.31 9.97
N LEU A 165 14.43 11.05 9.46
CA LEU A 165 13.94 12.26 10.11
C LEU A 165 12.98 11.87 11.26
N PRO A 166 12.79 12.74 12.27
CA PRO A 166 11.92 12.46 13.43
C PRO A 166 10.42 12.59 13.06
N PHE A 167 10.04 12.10 11.90
CA PHE A 167 8.67 12.11 11.39
C PHE A 167 8.29 10.73 10.89
N TRP A 168 7.00 10.44 10.97
CA TRP A 168 6.39 9.24 10.41
C TRP A 168 5.57 9.62 9.20
N ILE A 169 5.61 8.79 8.17
CA ILE A 169 4.85 9.00 6.94
C ILE A 169 3.88 7.86 6.70
N ASN A 170 2.82 8.16 5.97
CA ASN A 170 1.83 7.20 5.51
C ASN A 170 2.48 6.16 4.58
N ALA A 171 2.41 4.89 4.99
CA ALA A 171 3.01 3.78 4.25
C ALA A 171 2.12 3.23 3.13
N GLY A 172 0.89 3.74 2.95
CA GLY A 172 -0.04 3.25 1.94
C GLY A 172 -0.61 1.86 2.24
N VAL A 173 -0.64 1.46 3.50
CA VAL A 173 -1.30 0.25 4.00
C VAL A 173 -2.31 0.65 5.06
N TYR A 174 -3.53 0.17 4.92
CA TYR A 174 -4.65 0.51 5.79
C TYR A 174 -5.47 -0.71 6.15
N LEU A 175 -6.00 -0.75 7.35
CA LEU A 175 -7.08 -1.65 7.73
C LEU A 175 -8.32 -0.81 8.02
N PHE A 176 -9.40 -1.06 7.31
CA PHE A 176 -10.64 -0.31 7.40
C PHE A 176 -11.76 -1.17 7.93
N ASP A 177 -12.55 -0.62 8.86
CA ASP A 177 -13.90 -1.09 9.12
C ASP A 177 -14.76 -0.88 7.87
N ARG A 178 -15.66 -1.83 7.60
CA ARG A 178 -16.52 -1.80 6.41
C ARG A 178 -17.38 -0.53 6.30
N GLN A 179 -17.69 0.11 7.41
CA GLN A 179 -18.43 1.39 7.45
C GLN A 179 -17.70 2.55 6.76
N ILE A 180 -16.38 2.45 6.52
CA ILE A 180 -15.58 3.47 5.80
C ILE A 180 -16.22 3.82 4.44
N GLU A 181 -16.90 2.86 3.79
CA GLU A 181 -17.51 3.07 2.47
C GLU A 181 -18.43 4.30 2.42
N SER A 182 -19.23 4.50 3.47
CA SER A 182 -20.16 5.64 3.55
C SER A 182 -19.43 6.99 3.72
N LEU A 183 -18.18 6.97 4.12
CA LEU A 183 -17.35 8.16 4.40
C LEU A 183 -16.38 8.50 3.25
N LEU A 184 -16.23 7.57 2.30
CA LEU A 184 -15.38 7.78 1.13
C LEU A 184 -16.08 8.65 0.08
N PRO A 185 -15.33 9.53 -0.62
CA PRO A 185 -15.87 10.32 -1.71
C PRO A 185 -16.22 9.43 -2.91
N ASP A 186 -17.21 9.81 -3.71
CA ASP A 186 -17.51 9.16 -4.99
C ASP A 186 -16.40 9.42 -6.01
N ILE A 187 -15.85 10.63 -6.01
CA ILE A 187 -14.69 11.06 -6.80
C ILE A 187 -13.79 11.88 -5.90
N GLY A 188 -12.50 11.51 -5.82
CA GLY A 188 -11.51 12.23 -5.06
C GLY A 188 -10.56 11.34 -4.27
N ASP A 189 -9.72 11.97 -3.46
CA ASP A 189 -8.71 11.30 -2.68
C ASP A 189 -9.12 11.21 -1.21
N HIS A 190 -9.08 10.00 -0.64
CA HIS A 190 -9.44 9.76 0.75
C HIS A 190 -8.45 10.40 1.73
N GLU A 191 -7.18 10.62 1.33
CA GLU A 191 -6.18 11.27 2.20
C GLU A 191 -6.48 12.75 2.40
N THR A 192 -7.03 13.42 1.39
CA THR A 192 -7.38 14.85 1.46
C THR A 192 -8.81 15.12 1.94
N THR A 193 -9.60 14.09 2.12
CA THR A 193 -11.01 14.18 2.54
C THR A 193 -11.27 13.34 3.78
N THR A 194 -11.53 12.06 3.61
CA THR A 194 -11.96 11.11 4.66
C THR A 194 -10.96 11.03 5.81
N PHE A 195 -9.66 10.95 5.55
CA PHE A 195 -8.66 10.84 6.61
C PHE A 195 -8.57 12.08 7.48
N GLN A 196 -8.70 13.27 6.87
CA GLN A 196 -8.69 14.52 7.63
C GLN A 196 -9.89 14.60 8.57
N GLU A 197 -11.04 14.14 8.12
CA GLU A 197 -12.25 14.14 8.95
C GLU A 197 -12.20 13.08 10.05
N LEU A 198 -11.77 11.85 9.73
CA LEU A 198 -11.58 10.80 10.73
C LEU A 198 -10.52 11.16 11.78
N ALA A 199 -9.45 11.84 11.38
CA ALA A 199 -8.41 12.31 12.30
C ALA A 199 -8.98 13.33 13.31
N LYS A 200 -9.77 14.31 12.85
CA LYS A 200 -10.45 15.29 13.74
C LYS A 200 -11.40 14.62 14.73
N GLN A 201 -12.05 13.52 14.32
CA GLN A 201 -12.98 12.77 15.15
C GLN A 201 -12.31 11.74 16.06
N GLY A 202 -10.98 11.57 15.98
CA GLY A 202 -10.26 10.52 16.71
C GLY A 202 -10.63 9.10 16.26
N LYS A 203 -11.05 8.94 15.00
CA LYS A 203 -11.47 7.67 14.40
C LYS A 203 -10.45 7.10 13.41
N LEU A 204 -9.27 7.68 13.35
CA LEU A 204 -8.13 7.20 12.57
C LEU A 204 -6.98 6.87 13.50
N SER A 205 -6.59 5.58 13.55
CA SER A 205 -5.46 5.10 14.33
C SER A 205 -4.21 4.96 13.49
N ALA A 206 -3.04 4.98 14.13
CA ALA A 206 -1.75 4.89 13.47
C ALA A 206 -0.92 3.75 14.08
N TYR A 207 -0.52 2.78 13.26
CA TYR A 207 0.43 1.72 13.61
C TYR A 207 1.83 2.09 13.13
N HIS A 208 2.77 2.21 14.05
CA HIS A 208 4.16 2.53 13.75
C HIS A 208 4.94 1.26 13.42
N SER A 209 5.40 1.14 12.19
CA SER A 209 6.16 0.00 11.69
C SER A 209 7.63 0.35 11.52
N GLU A 210 8.50 -0.50 12.04
CA GLU A 210 9.95 -0.49 11.77
C GLU A 210 10.35 -1.63 10.83
N MET A 211 9.37 -2.36 10.30
CA MET A 211 9.60 -3.44 9.34
C MET A 211 10.03 -2.89 7.97
N ALA A 212 10.59 -3.76 7.16
CA ALA A 212 10.98 -3.37 5.81
C ALA A 212 9.77 -2.89 5.00
N TRP A 213 9.94 -1.72 4.39
CA TRP A 213 8.94 -1.08 3.55
C TRP A 213 9.62 -0.24 2.47
N THR A 214 9.06 -0.27 1.28
CA THR A 214 9.44 0.64 0.20
C THR A 214 8.26 0.94 -0.71
N SER A 215 8.18 2.18 -1.19
CA SER A 215 7.33 2.58 -2.31
C SER A 215 8.22 2.80 -3.52
N ILE A 216 7.85 2.22 -4.66
CA ILE A 216 8.65 2.31 -5.88
C ILE A 216 8.18 3.49 -6.70
N GLU A 217 8.83 4.63 -6.55
CA GLU A 217 8.44 5.89 -7.15
C GLU A 217 9.36 6.32 -8.31
N SER A 218 10.56 5.76 -8.37
CA SER A 218 11.58 6.12 -9.34
C SER A 218 12.35 4.89 -9.84
N PRO A 219 13.08 5.00 -10.98
CA PRO A 219 13.98 3.93 -11.44
C PRO A 219 15.07 3.58 -10.41
N LYS A 220 15.46 4.54 -9.56
CA LYS A 220 16.42 4.30 -8.50
C LYS A 220 15.83 3.38 -7.42
N ASP A 221 14.58 3.65 -6.98
CA ASP A 221 13.91 2.79 -5.98
C ASP A 221 13.78 1.37 -6.51
N LEU A 222 13.47 1.23 -7.82
CA LEU A 222 13.40 -0.06 -8.48
C LEU A 222 14.75 -0.80 -8.46
N SER A 223 15.85 -0.10 -8.73
CA SER A 223 17.20 -0.67 -8.67
C SER A 223 17.56 -1.08 -7.24
N ASP A 224 17.33 -0.18 -6.28
CA ASP A 224 17.69 -0.40 -4.88
C ASP A 224 16.95 -1.61 -4.28
N ILE A 225 15.64 -1.75 -4.57
CA ILE A 225 14.85 -2.90 -4.10
C ILE A 225 15.25 -4.19 -4.81
N THR A 226 15.56 -4.13 -6.11
CA THR A 226 16.05 -5.27 -6.89
C THR A 226 17.32 -5.86 -6.26
N ASP A 227 18.26 -5.00 -5.90
CA ASP A 227 19.50 -5.39 -5.23
C ASP A 227 19.25 -5.93 -3.81
N GLN A 228 18.35 -5.33 -3.04
CA GLN A 228 18.03 -5.79 -1.68
C GLN A 228 17.40 -7.20 -1.69
N ILE A 229 16.50 -7.47 -2.63
CA ILE A 229 15.88 -8.80 -2.77
C ILE A 229 16.92 -9.82 -3.24
N ARG A 230 17.72 -9.50 -4.27
CA ARG A 230 18.76 -10.38 -4.80
C ARG A 230 19.79 -10.75 -3.76
N ASP A 231 20.24 -9.79 -2.96
CA ASP A 231 21.28 -9.97 -1.95
C ASP A 231 20.74 -10.53 -0.62
N GLY A 232 19.44 -10.86 -0.54
CA GLY A 232 18.78 -11.40 0.66
C GLY A 232 18.66 -10.41 1.82
N ARG A 233 18.94 -9.12 1.57
CA ARG A 233 18.82 -8.06 2.59
C ARG A 233 17.37 -7.73 2.92
N LEU A 234 16.47 -7.99 2.00
CA LEU A 234 15.03 -7.95 2.19
C LEU A 234 14.46 -9.35 2.00
N THR A 235 14.05 -9.96 3.10
CA THR A 235 13.31 -11.23 3.07
C THR A 235 11.83 -10.90 2.99
N LEU A 236 11.24 -11.20 1.84
CA LEU A 236 9.79 -11.15 1.63
C LEU A 236 9.18 -12.48 2.06
N ALA A 237 7.87 -12.50 2.32
CA ALA A 237 7.18 -13.74 2.66
C ALA A 237 7.53 -14.82 1.64
N SER A 238 8.03 -15.95 2.11
CA SER A 238 8.33 -17.11 1.26
C SER A 238 7.02 -17.66 0.69
N THR A 239 7.04 -17.94 -0.60
CA THR A 239 5.96 -18.62 -1.34
C THR A 239 5.66 -20.00 -0.75
#